data_40b64f5ff4b801f0f40cd7ea3edb48fe
#
_entry.id   40b64f5ff4b801f0f40cd7ea3edb48fe
#
_cell.length_a   1.000
_cell.length_b   1.000
_cell.length_c   1.000
_cell.angle_alpha   90.00
_cell.angle_beta   90.00
_cell.angle_gamma   90.00
#
_symmetry.space_group_name_H-M   'P 1'
#
loop_
_entity.id
_entity.type
_entity.pdbx_description
1 polymer ?
#
loop_
_entity_poly.entity_id
_entity_poly.type
_entity_poly.pdbx_seq_one_letter_code
_entity_poly.pdbx_strand_id
1 'polypeptide(L)'
;IIQVVSASDTARRELTSSLYDWTACQVSITRKATDSKLLILGQYFVLTTAHDWDGYFYSSLDGIIIRGDSSGQRARGHWSSGTDNKNYQSYACVEFSAHVLYTPSNSTSSITITPRLDSEGSSNRTYRINKDGWNGDDEQAHTLVSTTTVLEIGAVT
;
A
#
# COMPACT_ATOMS: atom_id res chain seq x y z
N ILE A 1 -8.59 20.54 -6.66
CA ILE A 1 -8.92 19.11 -6.80
C ILE A 1 -9.93 18.97 -7.91
N ILE A 2 -9.63 18.11 -8.89
CA ILE A 2 -10.51 17.87 -10.06
C ILE A 2 -11.47 16.70 -9.77
N GLN A 3 -10.94 15.63 -9.19
CA GLN A 3 -11.71 14.46 -8.75
C GLN A 3 -11.02 13.71 -7.63
N VAL A 4 -11.79 12.88 -6.94
CA VAL A 4 -11.33 11.99 -5.87
C VAL A 4 -11.91 10.61 -6.11
N VAL A 5 -11.10 9.57 -5.99
CA VAL A 5 -11.52 8.18 -6.02
C VAL A 5 -10.88 7.44 -4.84
N SER A 6 -11.60 6.49 -4.26
CA SER A 6 -11.14 5.77 -3.09
C SER A 6 -11.59 4.31 -3.14
N ALA A 7 -10.78 3.44 -2.56
CA ALA A 7 -11.11 2.05 -2.28
C ALA A 7 -10.72 1.72 -0.83
N SER A 8 -11.47 0.82 -0.21
CA SER A 8 -11.23 0.39 1.16
C SER A 8 -11.39 -1.12 1.28
N ASP A 9 -10.62 -1.69 2.19
CA ASP A 9 -10.66 -3.11 2.52
C ASP A 9 -10.84 -3.28 4.03
N THR A 10 -11.91 -3.97 4.40
CA THR A 10 -12.23 -4.31 5.80
C THR A 10 -12.03 -5.80 6.09
N ALA A 11 -11.68 -6.59 5.08
CA ALA A 11 -11.58 -8.03 5.25
C ALA A 11 -10.33 -8.41 6.06
N ARG A 12 -10.56 -9.11 7.15
CA ARG A 12 -9.50 -9.74 7.95
C ARG A 12 -9.00 -10.98 7.22
N ARG A 13 -7.71 -11.04 6.95
CA ARG A 13 -7.12 -12.20 6.25
C ARG A 13 -5.68 -12.45 6.66
N GLU A 14 -5.28 -13.67 6.48
CA GLU A 14 -3.90 -14.10 6.57
C GLU A 14 -3.51 -14.74 5.24
N LEU A 15 -2.35 -14.39 4.71
CA LEU A 15 -1.84 -14.92 3.45
C LEU A 15 -0.33 -15.07 3.52
N THR A 16 0.18 -16.02 2.77
CA THR A 16 1.62 -16.28 2.65
C THR A 16 2.05 -16.07 1.21
N SER A 17 2.93 -15.10 0.98
CA SER A 17 3.41 -14.74 -0.36
C SER A 17 4.75 -14.02 -0.28
N SER A 18 5.51 -14.03 -1.37
CA SER A 18 6.66 -13.16 -1.54
C SER A 18 6.26 -11.79 -2.10
N LEU A 19 5.19 -11.75 -2.89
CA LEU A 19 4.61 -10.54 -3.48
C LEU A 19 3.10 -10.61 -3.38
N TYR A 20 2.47 -9.56 -2.89
CA TYR A 20 1.01 -9.47 -2.78
C TYR A 20 0.48 -8.17 -3.35
N ASP A 21 -0.35 -8.28 -4.38
CA ASP A 21 -1.13 -7.17 -4.93
C ASP A 21 -2.42 -7.00 -4.12
N TRP A 22 -2.54 -5.87 -3.43
CA TRP A 22 -3.72 -5.60 -2.59
C TRP A 22 -4.88 -5.06 -3.43
N THR A 23 -5.50 -5.95 -4.19
CA THR A 23 -6.53 -5.60 -5.15
C THR A 23 -7.80 -5.00 -4.53
N ALA A 24 -8.12 -5.32 -3.27
CA ALA A 24 -9.25 -4.71 -2.56
C ALA A 24 -9.03 -3.22 -2.25
N CYS A 25 -7.78 -2.76 -2.14
CA CYS A 25 -7.42 -1.35 -2.00
C CYS A 25 -6.94 -0.73 -3.33
N GLN A 26 -7.12 -1.41 -4.45
CA GLN A 26 -6.78 -0.92 -5.78
C GLN A 26 -7.76 0.18 -6.21
N VAL A 27 -7.22 1.24 -6.80
CA VAL A 27 -8.00 2.38 -7.29
C VAL A 27 -7.71 2.59 -8.76
N SER A 28 -8.76 2.75 -9.56
CA SER A 28 -8.65 3.16 -10.96
C SER A 28 -9.17 4.58 -11.14
N ILE A 29 -8.39 5.41 -11.86
CA ILE A 29 -8.69 6.80 -12.12
C ILE A 29 -8.40 7.12 -13.59
N THR A 30 -9.34 7.80 -14.26
CA THR A 30 -9.13 8.38 -15.58
C THR A 30 -8.96 9.88 -15.41
N ARG A 31 -7.75 10.39 -15.66
CA ARG A 31 -7.47 11.82 -15.51
C ARG A 31 -8.30 12.65 -16.46
N LYS A 32 -8.76 13.80 -15.98
CA LYS A 32 -9.52 14.78 -16.78
C LYS A 32 -8.62 15.79 -17.48
N ALA A 33 -7.37 15.92 -17.02
CA ALA A 33 -6.38 16.79 -17.64
C ALA A 33 -5.04 16.07 -17.79
N THR A 34 -4.33 16.31 -18.89
CA THR A 34 -3.04 15.65 -19.19
C THR A 34 -1.89 16.15 -18.33
N ASP A 35 -1.99 17.35 -17.81
CA ASP A 35 -1.00 18.02 -16.96
C ASP A 35 -1.29 17.89 -15.46
N SER A 36 -2.40 17.24 -15.11
CA SER A 36 -2.74 17.00 -13.71
C SER A 36 -1.79 15.98 -13.04
N LYS A 37 -1.64 16.11 -11.74
CA LYS A 37 -0.90 15.18 -10.89
C LYS A 37 -1.87 14.37 -10.03
N LEU A 38 -1.42 13.22 -9.57
CA LEU A 38 -2.16 12.38 -8.66
C LEU A 38 -1.53 12.42 -7.28
N LEU A 39 -2.28 12.87 -6.28
CA LEU A 39 -1.91 12.70 -4.88
C LEU A 39 -2.51 11.37 -4.40
N ILE A 40 -1.65 10.42 -4.09
CA ILE A 40 -2.02 9.11 -3.59
C ILE A 40 -1.84 9.12 -2.08
N LEU A 41 -2.92 8.85 -1.37
CA LEU A 41 -2.96 8.72 0.08
C LEU A 41 -3.32 7.29 0.43
N GLY A 42 -2.48 6.63 1.21
CA GLY A 42 -2.70 5.27 1.67
C GLY A 42 -2.65 5.17 3.20
N GLN A 43 -3.54 4.38 3.76
CA GLN A 43 -3.51 3.95 5.16
C GLN A 43 -3.72 2.44 5.18
N TYR A 44 -2.77 1.70 5.71
CA TYR A 44 -2.75 0.26 5.65
C TYR A 44 -2.44 -0.35 7.01
N PHE A 45 -3.16 -1.39 7.34
CA PHE A 45 -2.98 -2.15 8.57
C PHE A 45 -2.47 -3.54 8.22
N VAL A 46 -1.19 -3.76 8.51
CA VAL A 46 -0.50 -5.01 8.20
C VAL A 46 0.35 -5.43 9.37
N LEU A 47 0.30 -6.71 9.70
CA LEU A 47 1.23 -7.36 10.59
C LEU A 47 1.94 -8.47 9.83
N THR A 48 3.25 -8.56 9.96
CA THR A 48 3.99 -9.72 9.46
C THR A 48 4.60 -10.51 10.60
N THR A 49 4.75 -11.80 10.39
CA THR A 49 5.43 -12.69 11.34
C THR A 49 6.94 -12.73 11.14
N ALA A 50 7.45 -11.97 10.17
CA ALA A 50 8.86 -11.96 9.81
C ALA A 50 9.38 -10.53 9.62
N HIS A 51 10.69 -10.40 9.74
CA HIS A 51 11.43 -9.18 9.46
C HIS A 51 11.49 -8.92 7.95
N ASP A 52 11.72 -7.68 7.56
CA ASP A 52 12.06 -7.26 6.21
C ASP A 52 10.96 -7.45 5.16
N TRP A 53 10.05 -6.50 5.11
CA TRP A 53 9.11 -6.33 4.01
C TRP A 53 8.89 -4.85 3.70
N ASP A 54 8.55 -4.59 2.45
CA ASP A 54 8.28 -3.26 1.93
C ASP A 54 6.90 -3.18 1.33
N GLY A 55 6.32 -1.97 1.40
CA GLY A 55 5.11 -1.64 0.69
C GLY A 55 5.33 -0.50 -0.29
N TYR A 56 4.70 -0.57 -1.45
CA TYR A 56 4.77 0.44 -2.48
C TYR A 56 3.53 0.43 -3.37
N PHE A 57 3.43 1.42 -4.26
CA PHE A 57 2.38 1.45 -5.27
C PHE A 57 2.91 1.04 -6.64
N TYR A 58 2.05 0.37 -7.40
CA TYR A 58 2.27 0.07 -8.80
C TYR A 58 1.28 0.82 -9.68
N SER A 59 1.78 1.48 -10.73
CA SER A 59 0.95 2.14 -11.75
C SER A 59 0.82 1.24 -12.98
N SER A 60 -0.41 0.91 -13.37
CA SER A 60 -0.67 0.11 -14.57
C SER A 60 -0.39 0.85 -15.87
N LEU A 61 -0.53 2.18 -15.88
CA LEU A 61 -0.32 2.97 -17.10
C LEU A 61 1.15 3.00 -17.52
N ASP A 62 2.00 3.35 -16.57
CA ASP A 62 3.42 3.55 -16.85
C ASP A 62 4.24 2.26 -16.63
N GLY A 63 3.60 1.22 -16.11
CA GLY A 63 4.27 -0.03 -15.76
C GLY A 63 5.35 0.13 -14.70
N ILE A 64 5.33 1.26 -13.98
CA ILE A 64 6.36 1.60 -13.01
C ILE A 64 5.91 1.34 -11.58
N ILE A 65 6.88 1.01 -10.77
CA ILE A 65 6.73 0.94 -9.33
C ILE A 65 6.98 2.33 -8.78
N ILE A 66 5.95 2.90 -8.15
CA ILE A 66 6.06 4.18 -7.44
C ILE A 66 6.65 3.87 -6.07
N ARG A 67 7.89 4.22 -5.86
CA ARG A 67 8.62 4.00 -4.61
C ARG A 67 9.75 5.01 -4.45
N GLY A 68 10.38 5.03 -3.28
CA GLY A 68 11.54 5.90 -2.99
C GLY A 68 12.74 5.65 -3.91
N ASP A 69 13.67 6.58 -3.93
CA ASP A 69 14.91 6.46 -4.68
C ASP A 69 15.81 5.34 -4.14
N SER A 70 16.62 4.75 -5.02
CA SER A 70 17.60 3.75 -4.60
C SER A 70 18.77 4.39 -3.90
N SER A 71 19.13 3.84 -2.76
CA SER A 71 20.37 4.17 -2.07
C SER A 71 21.15 2.89 -1.82
N GLY A 72 22.07 2.55 -2.72
CA GLY A 72 22.85 1.32 -2.64
C GLY A 72 21.99 0.07 -2.81
N GLN A 73 22.13 -0.90 -1.90
CA GLN A 73 21.37 -2.16 -1.89
C GLN A 73 20.10 -2.12 -1.02
N ARG A 74 19.69 -0.92 -0.55
CA ARG A 74 18.51 -0.80 0.30
C ARG A 74 17.24 -1.00 -0.51
N ALA A 75 16.29 -1.72 0.08
CA ALA A 75 14.95 -1.85 -0.46
C ALA A 75 14.27 -0.48 -0.57
N ARG A 76 13.38 -0.37 -1.52
CA ARG A 76 12.68 0.88 -1.85
C ARG A 76 11.22 0.67 -1.57
N GLY A 77 10.73 1.25 -0.51
CA GLY A 77 9.31 1.22 -0.17
C GLY A 77 8.78 2.61 0.14
N HIS A 78 7.47 2.75 0.23
CA HIS A 78 6.83 3.88 0.88
C HIS A 78 6.65 3.63 2.36
N TRP A 79 6.63 2.36 2.73
CA TRP A 79 6.60 1.91 4.12
C TRP A 79 7.37 0.60 4.21
N SER A 80 8.00 0.39 5.33
CA SER A 80 8.71 -0.85 5.61
C SER A 80 8.54 -1.24 7.08
N SER A 81 8.57 -2.53 7.37
CA SER A 81 8.74 -3.02 8.72
C SER A 81 10.18 -3.45 8.93
N GLY A 82 10.95 -2.61 9.56
CA GLY A 82 12.32 -2.91 9.99
C GLY A 82 12.39 -3.15 11.49
N THR A 83 11.57 -4.00 12.05
CA THR A 83 11.66 -4.28 13.48
C THR A 83 12.52 -5.50 13.72
N ASP A 84 13.75 -5.27 14.08
CA ASP A 84 14.68 -6.25 14.70
C ASP A 84 14.15 -6.87 15.98
N ASN A 85 12.92 -6.61 16.35
CA ASN A 85 12.39 -6.95 17.64
C ASN A 85 11.62 -8.26 17.59
N LYS A 86 12.35 -9.35 17.79
CA LYS A 86 11.83 -10.72 17.96
C LYS A 86 10.74 -10.85 19.03
N ASN A 87 10.46 -9.78 19.77
CA ASN A 87 9.49 -9.76 20.87
C ASN A 87 8.16 -9.12 20.52
N TYR A 88 7.99 -8.52 19.33
CA TYR A 88 6.65 -8.12 18.87
C TYR A 88 5.90 -9.31 18.29
N GLN A 89 5.90 -10.40 19.05
CA GLN A 89 4.96 -11.46 18.77
C GLN A 89 3.55 -10.91 19.01
N SER A 90 2.93 -10.59 17.91
CA SER A 90 1.61 -11.12 17.63
C SER A 90 0.36 -10.35 18.03
N TYR A 91 0.38 -9.21 18.69
CA TYR A 91 -0.87 -8.63 19.16
C TYR A 91 -1.23 -7.25 18.58
N ALA A 92 -0.31 -6.57 17.95
CA ALA A 92 -0.57 -5.24 17.39
C ALA A 92 -0.44 -5.25 15.86
N CYS A 93 -1.51 -4.89 15.18
CA CYS A 93 -1.42 -4.49 13.78
C CYS A 93 -0.70 -3.15 13.69
N VAL A 94 0.22 -3.02 12.77
CA VAL A 94 0.94 -1.76 12.56
C VAL A 94 0.25 -0.98 11.47
N GLU A 95 0.00 0.29 11.74
CA GLU A 95 -0.51 1.23 10.77
C GLU A 95 0.64 1.79 9.93
N PHE A 96 0.44 1.80 8.63
CA PHE A 96 1.32 2.43 7.66
C PHE A 96 0.58 3.47 6.86
N SER A 97 1.16 4.65 6.77
CA SER A 97 0.64 5.74 5.94
C SER A 97 1.60 6.03 4.78
N ALA A 98 1.06 6.21 3.60
CA ALA A 98 1.82 6.62 2.42
C ALA A 98 1.20 7.86 1.79
N HIS A 99 2.03 8.86 1.49
CA HIS A 99 1.62 10.08 0.81
C HIS A 99 2.55 10.30 -0.37
N VAL A 100 2.03 10.19 -1.57
CA VAL A 100 2.84 10.26 -2.80
C VAL A 100 2.21 11.21 -3.81
N LEU A 101 2.98 12.17 -4.29
CA LEU A 101 2.61 12.97 -5.45
C LEU A 101 3.22 12.32 -6.70
N TYR A 102 2.35 11.74 -7.52
CA TYR A 102 2.72 11.05 -8.75
C TYR A 102 2.38 11.87 -9.97
N THR A 103 3.32 11.98 -10.90
CA THR A 103 3.12 12.63 -12.20
C THR A 103 3.10 11.54 -13.27
N PRO A 104 1.92 11.09 -13.70
CA PRO A 104 1.81 10.12 -14.79
C PRO A 104 2.33 10.69 -16.10
N SER A 105 2.65 9.81 -17.05
CA SER A 105 2.90 10.20 -18.44
C SER A 105 1.71 11.00 -19.00
N ASN A 106 1.94 11.79 -20.05
CA ASN A 106 0.95 12.69 -20.66
C ASN A 106 -0.17 11.91 -21.37
N SER A 107 -1.03 11.29 -20.58
CA SER A 107 -2.16 10.50 -21.03
C SER A 107 -3.36 10.70 -20.14
N THR A 108 -4.55 10.69 -20.73
CA THR A 108 -5.85 10.61 -20.04
C THR A 108 -6.40 9.19 -20.00
N SER A 109 -5.59 8.19 -20.32
CA SER A 109 -5.98 6.80 -20.17
C SER A 109 -6.23 6.45 -18.71
N SER A 110 -7.04 5.42 -18.48
CA SER A 110 -7.27 4.91 -17.14
C SER A 110 -5.99 4.38 -16.52
N ILE A 111 -5.72 4.80 -15.29
CA ILE A 111 -4.58 4.40 -14.48
C ILE A 111 -5.11 3.60 -13.31
N THR A 112 -4.57 2.41 -13.10
CA THR A 112 -4.85 1.62 -11.91
C THR A 112 -3.66 1.71 -10.97
N ILE A 113 -3.89 2.18 -9.76
CA ILE A 113 -2.92 2.26 -8.66
C ILE A 113 -3.17 1.10 -7.73
N THR A 114 -2.19 0.21 -7.62
CA THR A 114 -2.27 -1.00 -6.80
C THR A 114 -1.27 -0.91 -5.66
N PRO A 115 -1.72 -0.94 -4.39
CA PRO A 115 -0.80 -1.15 -3.27
C PRO A 115 -0.21 -2.55 -3.33
N ARG A 116 1.09 -2.64 -3.05
CA ARG A 116 1.84 -3.91 -3.05
C ARG A 116 2.61 -4.11 -1.77
N LEU A 117 2.66 -5.35 -1.32
CA LEU A 117 3.55 -5.80 -0.27
C LEU A 117 4.57 -6.73 -0.91
N ASP A 118 5.84 -6.52 -0.59
CA ASP A 118 6.97 -7.28 -1.11
C ASP A 118 7.83 -7.76 0.05
N SER A 119 8.23 -9.02 0.04
CA SER A 119 9.20 -9.53 0.98
C SER A 119 10.59 -9.48 0.36
N GLU A 120 11.51 -8.81 1.00
CA GLU A 120 12.91 -8.88 0.59
C GLU A 120 13.40 -10.33 0.50
N GLY A 121 14.12 -10.63 -0.61
CA GLY A 121 14.81 -11.91 -0.77
C GLY A 121 13.96 -13.06 -1.26
N SER A 122 12.84 -12.81 -1.93
CA SER A 122 12.00 -13.85 -2.58
C SER A 122 11.45 -14.96 -1.67
N SER A 123 11.57 -14.83 -0.37
CA SER A 123 11.00 -15.78 0.59
C SER A 123 9.54 -15.46 0.86
N ASN A 124 8.68 -16.48 0.87
CA ASN A 124 7.30 -16.29 1.28
C ASN A 124 7.20 -15.80 2.73
N ARG A 125 6.38 -14.78 2.96
CA ARG A 125 6.07 -14.23 4.28
C ARG A 125 4.59 -14.35 4.56
N THR A 126 4.25 -14.49 5.82
CA THR A 126 2.86 -14.46 6.27
C THR A 126 2.49 -13.03 6.63
N TYR A 127 1.53 -12.49 5.91
CA TYR A 127 0.92 -11.18 6.14
C TYR A 127 -0.44 -11.36 6.81
N ARG A 128 -0.70 -10.59 7.84
CA ARG A 128 -2.02 -10.43 8.45
C ARG A 128 -2.54 -9.05 8.11
N ILE A 129 -3.61 -9.02 7.35
CA ILE A 129 -4.21 -7.80 6.79
C ILE A 129 -5.47 -7.46 7.56
N ASN A 130 -5.60 -6.21 8.01
CA ASN A 130 -6.75 -5.69 8.76
C ASN A 130 -7.08 -6.55 9.99
N LYS A 131 -6.09 -7.24 10.51
CA LYS A 131 -6.19 -8.22 11.59
C LYS A 131 -5.08 -7.98 12.59
N ASP A 132 -5.43 -7.88 13.84
CA ASP A 132 -4.47 -7.93 14.92
C ASP A 132 -3.88 -9.35 15.09
N GLY A 133 -2.89 -9.48 15.95
CA GLY A 133 -2.25 -10.78 16.19
C GLY A 133 -3.11 -11.78 16.98
N TRP A 134 -4.26 -11.35 17.47
CA TRP A 134 -5.16 -12.19 18.24
C TRP A 134 -5.96 -13.11 17.32
N ASN A 135 -5.98 -14.40 17.58
CA ASN A 135 -6.65 -15.40 16.73
C ASN A 135 -8.13 -15.62 17.05
N GLY A 136 -8.68 -14.90 18.02
CA GLY A 136 -10.08 -15.04 18.45
C GLY A 136 -11.03 -14.08 17.74
N ASP A 137 -12.28 -14.46 17.68
CA ASP A 137 -13.42 -13.55 17.41
C ASP A 137 -13.97 -12.99 18.73
N ASP A 138 -13.09 -12.76 19.70
CA ASP A 138 -13.49 -12.21 20.99
C ASP A 138 -13.56 -10.68 20.93
N GLU A 139 -14.10 -10.08 21.99
CA GLU A 139 -14.32 -8.63 22.11
C GLU A 139 -13.02 -7.80 22.06
N GLN A 140 -11.85 -8.43 22.09
CA GLN A 140 -10.54 -7.78 22.02
C GLN A 140 -9.98 -7.73 20.60
N ALA A 141 -10.59 -8.46 19.65
CA ALA A 141 -10.16 -8.47 18.26
C ALA A 141 -10.70 -7.26 17.50
N HIS A 142 -9.82 -6.42 16.99
CA HIS A 142 -10.21 -5.22 16.24
C HIS A 142 -10.29 -5.52 14.74
N THR A 143 -11.34 -5.01 14.10
CA THR A 143 -11.43 -4.93 12.64
C THR A 143 -10.90 -3.57 12.20
N LEU A 144 -9.89 -3.59 11.36
CA LEU A 144 -9.24 -2.39 10.84
C LEU A 144 -9.63 -2.17 9.39
N VAL A 145 -9.52 -0.94 8.92
CA VAL A 145 -9.91 -0.55 7.57
C VAL A 145 -8.69 0.03 6.86
N SER A 146 -8.18 -0.70 5.88
CA SER A 146 -7.15 -0.17 4.98
C SER A 146 -7.78 0.58 3.82
N THR A 147 -7.20 1.69 3.42
CA THR A 147 -7.74 2.58 2.38
C THR A 147 -6.65 3.04 1.42
N THR A 148 -7.03 3.23 0.17
CA THR A 148 -6.30 4.03 -0.80
C THR A 148 -7.21 5.11 -1.33
N THR A 149 -6.77 6.36 -1.30
CA THR A 149 -7.47 7.50 -1.90
C THR A 149 -6.54 8.19 -2.89
N VAL A 150 -7.06 8.45 -4.08
CA VAL A 150 -6.33 9.17 -5.13
C VAL A 150 -7.08 10.43 -5.46
N LEU A 151 -6.38 11.57 -5.39
CA LEU A 151 -6.89 12.88 -5.76
C LEU A 151 -6.21 13.33 -7.04
N GLU A 152 -6.97 13.71 -8.04
CA GLU A 152 -6.44 14.42 -9.20
C GLU A 152 -6.33 15.91 -8.86
N ILE A 153 -5.12 16.43 -8.98
CA ILE A 153 -4.79 17.82 -8.70
C ILE A 153 -4.46 18.50 -10.04
N GLY A 154 -5.25 19.51 -10.43
CA GLY A 154 -4.96 20.31 -11.59
C GLY A 154 -3.69 21.14 -11.44
N ALA A 155 -3.08 21.52 -12.55
CA ALA A 155 -2.01 22.51 -12.53
C ALA A 155 -2.53 23.82 -11.91
N VAL A 156 -1.74 24.42 -11.06
CA VAL A 156 -2.00 25.78 -10.60
C VAL A 156 -1.53 26.70 -11.74
N THR A 157 -2.48 27.29 -12.44
CA THR A 157 -2.20 28.31 -13.47
C THR A 157 -1.90 29.63 -12.79
#